data_cc904cef655f1c85fadb24049518b990
#
_entry.id   cc904cef655f1c85fadb24049518b990
#
_cell.length_a   1.000
_cell.length_b   1.000
_cell.length_c   1.000
_cell.angle_alpha   90.00
_cell.angle_beta   90.00
_cell.angle_gamma   90.00
#
_symmetry.space_group_name_H-M   'P 1'
#
loop_
_entity.id
_entity.type
_entity.pdbx_description
1 polymer ?
#
loop_
_entity_poly.entity_id
_entity_poly.type
_entity_poly.pdbx_seq_one_letter_code
_entity_poly.pdbx_strand_id
1 'polypeptide(L)'
;MKTQRSFIKNIWLTECKLNWRKKYGVIFALAALFLCALEAFYVLPKDLVKGNSIALSSWITQVYIVFGLTYGLLLYEREQSEIKELLNSYSLSKWKKTVKYLLLFIEAAGIDLGCIFLLEISFCMQHMSVAIQHEALQYIAVYWISPFVIMGITGMVLADKIEGRGKYVIGVVVMILSGPMPQNLIAALTDTQTGLFKWVSFTNLGPMNTYKPMHLLFGYSIPMEKIAMLLFMLIGVTMIYFGTGSVQMSKKWIAGVAGGIFICVACILNFNYIVGHYSYDVAMRMQ
;
A
#
# COMPACT_ATOMS: atom_id res chain seq x y z
N MET A 1 24.77 -1.84 -28.79
CA MET A 1 23.36 -1.61 -28.48
C MET A 1 22.48 -2.86 -28.65
N LYS A 2 22.59 -3.69 -29.69
CA LYS A 2 21.76 -4.92 -29.88
C LYS A 2 21.93 -5.94 -28.74
N THR A 3 23.12 -6.19 -28.27
CA THR A 3 23.45 -7.13 -27.17
C THR A 3 22.81 -6.72 -25.83
N GLN A 4 22.78 -5.43 -25.52
CA GLN A 4 22.21 -4.93 -24.26
C GLN A 4 20.67 -5.03 -24.25
N ARG A 5 20.02 -4.79 -25.40
CA ARG A 5 18.55 -4.97 -25.54
C ARG A 5 18.13 -6.44 -25.41
N SER A 6 18.89 -7.37 -26.01
CA SER A 6 18.59 -8.80 -25.88
C SER A 6 18.75 -9.28 -24.45
N PHE A 7 19.72 -8.77 -23.74
CA PHE A 7 20.00 -9.09 -22.35
C PHE A 7 18.88 -8.61 -21.40
N ILE A 8 18.43 -7.36 -21.52
CA ILE A 8 17.32 -6.81 -20.73
C ILE A 8 16.03 -7.61 -20.99
N LYS A 9 15.74 -7.92 -22.25
CA LYS A 9 14.60 -8.76 -22.64
C LYS A 9 14.65 -10.14 -21.99
N ASN A 10 15.83 -10.76 -21.91
CA ASN A 10 15.99 -12.05 -21.27
C ASN A 10 15.76 -12.00 -19.76
N ILE A 11 16.24 -10.95 -19.07
CA ILE A 11 15.95 -10.76 -17.63
C ILE A 11 14.45 -10.59 -17.42
N TRP A 12 13.82 -9.71 -18.19
CA TRP A 12 12.38 -9.50 -18.11
C TRP A 12 11.60 -10.80 -18.29
N LEU A 13 11.86 -11.54 -19.36
CA LEU A 13 11.16 -12.80 -19.62
C LEU A 13 11.41 -13.84 -18.53
N THR A 14 12.61 -13.88 -17.96
CA THR A 14 12.94 -14.83 -16.88
C THR A 14 12.19 -14.47 -15.61
N GLU A 15 12.16 -13.21 -15.18
CA GLU A 15 11.45 -12.77 -13.97
C GLU A 15 9.93 -12.92 -14.15
N CYS A 16 9.38 -12.58 -15.33
CA CYS A 16 7.97 -12.81 -15.62
C CYS A 16 7.61 -14.30 -15.57
N LYS A 17 8.42 -15.17 -16.19
CA LYS A 17 8.20 -16.62 -16.14
C LYS A 17 8.29 -17.16 -14.72
N LEU A 18 9.22 -16.68 -13.91
CA LEU A 18 9.37 -17.09 -12.52
C LEU A 18 8.15 -16.67 -11.68
N ASN A 19 7.67 -15.44 -11.84
CA ASN A 19 6.48 -14.94 -11.14
C ASN A 19 5.23 -15.74 -11.55
N TRP A 20 5.06 -15.98 -12.86
CA TRP A 20 3.96 -16.77 -13.39
C TRP A 20 3.99 -18.23 -12.94
N ARG A 21 5.17 -18.88 -12.97
CA ARG A 21 5.31 -20.28 -12.51
C ARG A 21 5.00 -20.47 -11.03
N LYS A 22 5.29 -19.49 -10.20
CA LYS A 22 4.99 -19.53 -8.76
C LYS A 22 3.52 -19.27 -8.46
N LYS A 23 2.74 -18.74 -9.43
CA LYS A 23 1.33 -18.36 -9.31
C LYS A 23 1.01 -17.38 -8.16
N TYR A 24 2.01 -16.83 -7.47
CA TYR A 24 1.77 -15.94 -6.34
C TYR A 24 1.01 -14.69 -6.75
N GLY A 25 1.45 -14.00 -7.84
CA GLY A 25 0.72 -12.86 -8.37
C GLY A 25 -0.73 -13.21 -8.68
N VAL A 26 -0.96 -14.29 -9.40
CA VAL A 26 -2.33 -14.74 -9.73
C VAL A 26 -3.16 -15.02 -8.48
N ILE A 27 -2.59 -15.65 -7.46
CA ILE A 27 -3.29 -15.94 -6.20
C ILE A 27 -3.66 -14.65 -5.48
N PHE A 28 -2.73 -13.69 -5.36
CA PHE A 28 -3.01 -12.41 -4.71
C PHE A 28 -4.00 -11.56 -5.49
N ALA A 29 -3.89 -11.51 -6.83
CA ALA A 29 -4.87 -10.83 -7.67
C ALA A 29 -6.26 -11.43 -7.52
N LEU A 30 -6.40 -12.75 -7.62
CA LEU A 30 -7.68 -13.42 -7.44
C LEU A 30 -8.27 -13.20 -6.04
N ALA A 31 -7.45 -13.27 -4.99
CA ALA A 31 -7.90 -13.01 -3.63
C ALA A 31 -8.34 -11.54 -3.45
N ALA A 32 -7.60 -10.58 -3.99
CA ALA A 32 -7.96 -9.17 -3.96
C ALA A 32 -9.26 -8.88 -4.72
N LEU A 33 -9.41 -9.45 -5.92
CA LEU A 33 -10.64 -9.32 -6.72
C LEU A 33 -11.82 -10.01 -6.07
N PHE A 34 -11.62 -11.15 -5.40
CA PHE A 34 -12.67 -11.82 -4.63
C PHE A 34 -13.18 -10.94 -3.48
N LEU A 35 -12.28 -10.29 -2.75
CA LEU A 35 -12.66 -9.34 -1.69
C LEU A 35 -13.43 -8.13 -2.25
N CYS A 36 -12.96 -7.60 -3.37
CA CYS A 36 -13.66 -6.54 -4.06
C CYS A 36 -15.07 -6.98 -4.53
N ALA A 37 -15.20 -8.20 -5.05
CA ALA A 37 -16.49 -8.77 -5.45
C ALA A 37 -17.43 -8.96 -4.25
N LEU A 38 -16.92 -9.41 -3.10
CA LEU A 38 -17.71 -9.49 -1.88
C LEU A 38 -18.23 -8.11 -1.46
N GLU A 39 -17.37 -7.09 -1.49
CA GLU A 39 -17.78 -5.72 -1.18
C GLU A 39 -18.81 -5.24 -2.19
N ALA A 40 -18.55 -5.36 -3.48
CA ALA A 40 -19.39 -4.86 -4.56
C ALA A 40 -20.79 -5.50 -4.62
N PHE A 41 -20.87 -6.82 -4.45
CA PHE A 41 -22.11 -7.57 -4.71
C PHE A 41 -22.84 -8.06 -3.45
N TYR A 42 -22.17 -8.08 -2.31
CA TYR A 42 -22.77 -8.57 -1.06
C TYR A 42 -22.91 -7.48 0.00
N VAL A 43 -21.92 -6.61 0.19
CA VAL A 43 -21.93 -5.59 1.25
C VAL A 43 -22.61 -4.32 0.77
N LEU A 44 -22.13 -3.76 -0.33
CA LEU A 44 -22.60 -2.50 -0.91
C LEU A 44 -24.12 -2.45 -1.20
N PRO A 45 -24.79 -3.52 -1.69
CA PRO A 45 -26.25 -3.51 -1.88
C PRO A 45 -27.07 -3.36 -0.60
N LYS A 46 -26.47 -3.69 0.56
CA LYS A 46 -27.12 -3.62 1.87
C LYS A 46 -26.96 -2.27 2.56
N ASP A 47 -26.17 -1.38 1.96
CA ASP A 47 -25.96 -0.05 2.52
C ASP A 47 -27.25 0.77 2.56
N LEU A 48 -27.57 1.29 3.74
CA LEU A 48 -28.67 2.26 3.92
C LEU A 48 -28.36 3.57 3.19
N VAL A 49 -27.09 4.00 3.24
CA VAL A 49 -26.57 5.12 2.46
C VAL A 49 -25.61 4.53 1.43
N LYS A 50 -25.98 4.65 0.15
CA LYS A 50 -25.23 4.02 -0.95
C LYS A 50 -23.76 4.42 -0.94
N GLY A 51 -22.91 3.41 -0.92
CA GLY A 51 -21.47 3.57 -0.93
C GLY A 51 -20.80 3.71 0.44
N ASN A 52 -21.56 3.70 1.52
CA ASN A 52 -21.04 3.83 2.88
C ASN A 52 -20.04 2.72 3.24
N SER A 53 -20.30 1.49 2.84
CA SER A 53 -19.43 0.34 3.10
C SER A 53 -18.02 0.53 2.55
N ILE A 54 -17.89 1.13 1.36
CA ILE A 54 -16.57 1.41 0.76
C ILE A 54 -15.79 2.40 1.64
N ALA A 55 -16.44 3.47 2.10
CA ALA A 55 -15.79 4.46 2.97
C ALA A 55 -15.36 3.87 4.33
N LEU A 56 -16.10 2.87 4.83
CA LEU A 56 -15.82 2.17 6.07
C LEU A 56 -14.94 0.92 5.90
N SER A 57 -14.48 0.62 4.70
CA SER A 57 -13.74 -0.60 4.36
C SER A 57 -12.29 -0.63 4.85
N SER A 58 -12.04 -0.18 6.07
CA SER A 58 -10.70 -0.23 6.68
C SER A 58 -10.13 -1.65 6.74
N TRP A 59 -10.99 -2.66 6.85
CA TRP A 59 -10.59 -4.07 6.84
C TRP A 59 -10.03 -4.51 5.48
N ILE A 60 -10.61 -4.03 4.36
CA ILE A 60 -10.10 -4.30 3.02
C ILE A 60 -8.72 -3.68 2.86
N THR A 61 -8.56 -2.41 3.25
CA THR A 61 -7.25 -1.76 3.26
C THR A 61 -6.21 -2.58 4.03
N GLN A 62 -6.58 -3.10 5.21
CA GLN A 62 -5.69 -3.95 6.01
C GLN A 62 -5.27 -5.20 5.24
N VAL A 63 -6.18 -5.85 4.55
CA VAL A 63 -5.86 -7.04 3.74
C VAL A 63 -4.96 -6.69 2.56
N TYR A 64 -5.19 -5.56 1.88
CA TYR A 64 -4.32 -5.10 0.79
C TYR A 64 -2.90 -4.75 1.29
N ILE A 65 -2.76 -4.21 2.49
CA ILE A 65 -1.46 -4.01 3.17
C ILE A 65 -0.74 -5.35 3.35
N VAL A 66 -1.45 -6.37 3.85
CA VAL A 66 -0.91 -7.72 4.04
C VAL A 66 -0.49 -8.33 2.70
N PHE A 67 -1.34 -8.24 1.69
CA PHE A 67 -1.07 -8.77 0.36
C PHE A 67 0.13 -8.09 -0.29
N GLY A 68 0.20 -6.77 -0.24
CA GLY A 68 1.32 -6.00 -0.77
C GLY A 68 2.63 -6.42 -0.13
N LEU A 69 2.70 -6.40 1.21
CA LEU A 69 3.90 -6.78 1.95
C LEU A 69 4.35 -8.21 1.62
N THR A 70 3.41 -9.16 1.66
CA THR A 70 3.71 -10.57 1.41
C THR A 70 4.16 -10.78 -0.04
N TYR A 71 3.49 -10.16 -1.00
CA TYR A 71 3.89 -10.23 -2.41
C TYR A 71 5.30 -9.67 -2.64
N GLY A 72 5.59 -8.50 -2.04
CA GLY A 72 6.92 -7.90 -2.09
C GLY A 72 8.02 -8.79 -1.49
N LEU A 73 7.76 -9.43 -0.34
CA LEU A 73 8.67 -10.41 0.24
C LEU A 73 8.91 -11.60 -0.70
N LEU A 74 7.83 -12.16 -1.27
CA LEU A 74 7.90 -13.33 -2.14
C LEU A 74 8.61 -13.09 -3.48
N LEU A 75 8.59 -11.85 -3.99
CA LEU A 75 9.36 -11.48 -5.18
C LEU A 75 10.88 -11.67 -5.00
N TYR A 76 11.37 -11.65 -3.74
CA TYR A 76 12.78 -11.80 -3.41
C TYR A 76 13.14 -13.15 -2.76
N GLU A 77 12.19 -13.96 -2.33
CA GLU A 77 12.42 -15.14 -1.49
C GLU A 77 13.35 -16.19 -2.11
N ARG A 78 13.60 -16.13 -3.42
CA ARG A 78 14.42 -17.10 -4.16
C ARG A 78 15.87 -16.66 -4.42
N GLU A 79 16.24 -15.46 -4.04
CA GLU A 79 17.62 -15.02 -4.19
C GLU A 79 18.42 -15.45 -2.96
N GLN A 80 18.61 -16.77 -2.79
CA GLN A 80 19.44 -17.32 -1.74
C GLN A 80 20.91 -16.98 -1.95
N SER A 81 21.64 -16.89 -0.86
CA SER A 81 22.95 -16.33 -0.65
C SER A 81 24.01 -16.54 -1.75
N GLU A 82 24.09 -17.72 -2.34
CA GLU A 82 25.11 -18.05 -3.33
C GLU A 82 24.96 -17.30 -4.67
N ILE A 83 23.71 -17.08 -5.09
CA ILE A 83 23.42 -16.33 -6.32
C ILE A 83 23.47 -14.82 -6.06
N LYS A 84 23.22 -14.38 -4.83
CA LYS A 84 23.21 -12.97 -4.43
C LYS A 84 24.60 -12.34 -4.50
N GLU A 85 25.65 -13.05 -4.10
CA GLU A 85 27.05 -12.58 -4.22
C GLU A 85 27.49 -12.46 -5.67
N LEU A 86 27.20 -13.46 -6.49
CA LEU A 86 27.47 -13.43 -7.93
C LEU A 86 26.71 -12.32 -8.66
N LEU A 87 25.47 -12.04 -8.27
CA LEU A 87 24.62 -11.02 -8.89
C LEU A 87 24.97 -9.60 -8.43
N ASN A 88 25.48 -9.42 -7.21
CA ASN A 88 25.93 -8.14 -6.71
C ASN A 88 27.22 -7.64 -7.38
N SER A 89 28.04 -8.55 -7.90
CA SER A 89 29.26 -8.21 -8.63
C SER A 89 29.00 -7.67 -10.04
N TYR A 90 27.82 -7.88 -10.61
CA TYR A 90 27.45 -7.42 -11.95
C TYR A 90 26.42 -6.29 -11.92
N SER A 91 26.42 -5.42 -12.93
CA SER A 91 25.40 -4.38 -13.17
C SER A 91 23.95 -4.92 -13.31
N LEU A 92 23.80 -6.24 -13.26
CA LEU A 92 22.55 -7.00 -13.29
C LEU A 92 21.61 -6.65 -12.13
N SER A 93 22.15 -6.35 -10.95
CA SER A 93 21.36 -6.07 -9.73
C SER A 93 20.35 -4.94 -9.94
N LYS A 94 20.74 -3.87 -10.64
CA LYS A 94 19.85 -2.73 -10.90
C LYS A 94 18.67 -3.10 -11.80
N TRP A 95 18.94 -3.83 -12.89
CA TRP A 95 17.90 -4.23 -13.84
C TRP A 95 16.91 -5.20 -13.23
N LYS A 96 17.38 -6.13 -12.42
CA LYS A 96 16.49 -7.03 -11.67
C LYS A 96 15.58 -6.27 -10.71
N LYS A 97 16.13 -5.32 -9.97
CA LYS A 97 15.33 -4.45 -9.10
C LYS A 97 14.27 -3.69 -9.88
N THR A 98 14.64 -3.11 -11.01
CA THR A 98 13.70 -2.40 -11.87
C THR A 98 12.59 -3.33 -12.39
N VAL A 99 12.94 -4.54 -12.82
CA VAL A 99 11.94 -5.52 -13.29
C VAL A 99 10.97 -5.92 -12.18
N LYS A 100 11.47 -6.23 -10.98
CA LYS A 100 10.62 -6.57 -9.84
C LYS A 100 9.71 -5.41 -9.43
N TYR A 101 10.23 -4.20 -9.44
CA TYR A 101 9.45 -2.99 -9.20
C TYR A 101 8.32 -2.84 -10.22
N LEU A 102 8.63 -3.02 -11.52
CA LEU A 102 7.63 -2.97 -12.57
C LEU A 102 6.59 -4.10 -12.46
N LEU A 103 7.00 -5.31 -12.08
CA LEU A 103 6.06 -6.41 -11.84
C LEU A 103 5.07 -6.10 -10.73
N LEU A 104 5.52 -5.46 -9.63
CA LEU A 104 4.63 -5.03 -8.57
C LEU A 104 3.59 -4.01 -9.07
N PHE A 105 4.02 -3.04 -9.89
CA PHE A 105 3.09 -2.05 -10.46
C PHE A 105 2.12 -2.65 -11.48
N ILE A 106 2.57 -3.60 -12.29
CA ILE A 106 1.69 -4.33 -13.23
C ILE A 106 0.64 -5.12 -12.46
N GLU A 107 1.03 -5.78 -11.38
CA GLU A 107 0.12 -6.50 -10.50
C GLU A 107 -0.90 -5.55 -9.86
N ALA A 108 -0.44 -4.45 -9.29
CA ALA A 108 -1.30 -3.42 -8.70
C ALA A 108 -2.29 -2.84 -9.72
N ALA A 109 -1.82 -2.51 -10.93
CA ALA A 109 -2.67 -2.01 -12.01
C ALA A 109 -3.70 -3.06 -12.49
N GLY A 110 -3.31 -4.33 -12.53
CA GLY A 110 -4.23 -5.43 -12.88
C GLY A 110 -5.33 -5.59 -11.83
N ILE A 111 -4.98 -5.52 -10.54
CA ILE A 111 -5.94 -5.55 -9.43
C ILE A 111 -6.86 -4.34 -9.50
N ASP A 112 -6.31 -3.13 -9.68
CA ASP A 112 -7.07 -1.88 -9.76
C ASP A 112 -8.11 -1.92 -10.88
N LEU A 113 -7.68 -2.26 -12.10
CA LEU A 113 -8.58 -2.40 -13.26
C LEU A 113 -9.68 -3.44 -13.02
N GLY A 114 -9.34 -4.56 -12.39
CA GLY A 114 -10.30 -5.59 -12.03
C GLY A 114 -11.32 -5.10 -10.98
N CYS A 115 -10.87 -4.36 -9.97
CA CYS A 115 -11.74 -3.74 -8.97
C CYS A 115 -12.67 -2.70 -9.59
N ILE A 116 -12.13 -1.81 -10.44
CA ILE A 116 -12.92 -0.82 -11.18
C ILE A 116 -14.04 -1.52 -11.96
N PHE A 117 -13.68 -2.54 -12.73
CA PHE A 117 -14.66 -3.29 -13.55
C PHE A 117 -15.78 -3.92 -12.70
N LEU A 118 -15.43 -4.59 -11.60
CA LEU A 118 -16.42 -5.22 -10.70
C LEU A 118 -17.34 -4.19 -10.03
N LEU A 119 -16.78 -3.06 -9.62
CA LEU A 119 -17.55 -2.02 -8.94
C LEU A 119 -18.43 -1.25 -9.90
N GLU A 120 -17.97 -0.95 -11.12
CA GLU A 120 -18.81 -0.31 -12.13
C GLU A 120 -20.04 -1.15 -12.46
N ILE A 121 -19.89 -2.48 -12.58
CA ILE A 121 -21.04 -3.38 -12.76
C ILE A 121 -22.01 -3.24 -11.57
N SER A 122 -21.49 -3.28 -10.36
CA SER A 122 -22.32 -3.15 -9.14
C SER A 122 -22.99 -1.79 -9.05
N PHE A 123 -22.31 -0.70 -9.37
CA PHE A 123 -22.86 0.65 -9.36
C PHE A 123 -23.98 0.82 -10.38
N CYS A 124 -23.80 0.26 -11.59
CA CYS A 124 -24.85 0.24 -12.61
C CYS A 124 -26.08 -0.53 -12.13
N MET A 125 -25.89 -1.70 -11.52
CA MET A 125 -26.98 -2.51 -10.97
C MET A 125 -27.77 -1.81 -9.86
N GLN A 126 -27.09 -0.95 -9.08
CA GLN A 126 -27.67 -0.22 -7.96
C GLN A 126 -28.15 1.19 -8.34
N HIS A 127 -28.03 1.59 -9.60
CA HIS A 127 -28.38 2.93 -10.10
C HIS A 127 -27.72 4.06 -9.30
N MET A 128 -26.43 3.90 -8.96
CA MET A 128 -25.68 4.91 -8.22
C MET A 128 -25.38 6.12 -9.10
N SER A 129 -25.39 7.32 -8.51
CA SER A 129 -25.04 8.54 -9.22
C SER A 129 -23.58 8.54 -9.69
N VAL A 130 -23.29 9.13 -10.86
CA VAL A 130 -21.93 9.19 -11.44
C VAL A 130 -20.93 9.86 -10.49
N ALA A 131 -21.37 10.86 -9.74
CA ALA A 131 -20.51 11.53 -8.76
C ALA A 131 -20.01 10.56 -7.68
N ILE A 132 -20.93 9.76 -7.09
CA ILE A 132 -20.58 8.76 -6.07
C ILE A 132 -19.66 7.68 -6.67
N GLN A 133 -19.93 7.24 -7.91
CA GLN A 133 -19.07 6.25 -8.59
C GLN A 133 -17.64 6.78 -8.71
N HIS A 134 -17.48 8.00 -9.21
CA HIS A 134 -16.15 8.60 -9.40
C HIS A 134 -15.37 8.75 -8.09
N GLU A 135 -16.02 9.23 -7.03
CA GLU A 135 -15.41 9.35 -5.70
C GLU A 135 -15.05 7.99 -5.11
N ALA A 136 -15.91 6.98 -5.26
CA ALA A 136 -15.65 5.63 -4.80
C ALA A 136 -14.44 4.99 -5.49
N LEU A 137 -14.30 5.18 -6.81
CA LEU A 137 -13.14 4.69 -7.56
C LEU A 137 -11.84 5.39 -7.13
N GLN A 138 -11.87 6.70 -6.91
CA GLN A 138 -10.72 7.41 -6.34
C GLN A 138 -10.34 6.89 -4.96
N TYR A 139 -11.34 6.62 -4.12
CA TYR A 139 -11.14 6.07 -2.78
C TYR A 139 -10.40 4.72 -2.82
N ILE A 140 -10.77 3.85 -3.73
CA ILE A 140 -10.13 2.54 -3.91
C ILE A 140 -8.68 2.69 -4.35
N ALA A 141 -8.42 3.52 -5.35
CA ALA A 141 -7.05 3.78 -5.81
C ALA A 141 -6.15 4.30 -4.68
N VAL A 142 -6.68 5.20 -3.84
CA VAL A 142 -5.92 5.82 -2.75
C VAL A 142 -5.79 4.88 -1.53
N TYR A 143 -6.87 4.22 -1.11
CA TYR A 143 -6.86 3.48 0.17
C TYR A 143 -6.70 1.96 0.04
N TRP A 144 -6.87 1.38 -1.15
CA TRP A 144 -6.62 -0.05 -1.35
C TRP A 144 -5.33 -0.28 -2.14
N ILE A 145 -5.21 0.35 -3.31
CA ILE A 145 -4.10 0.10 -4.22
C ILE A 145 -2.80 0.79 -3.78
N SER A 146 -2.85 2.05 -3.36
CA SER A 146 -1.63 2.75 -2.91
C SER A 146 -0.97 2.08 -1.70
N PRO A 147 -1.70 1.66 -0.64
CA PRO A 147 -1.13 0.87 0.45
C PRO A 147 -0.55 -0.47 0.00
N PHE A 148 -1.19 -1.17 -0.96
CA PHE A 148 -0.65 -2.39 -1.54
C PHE A 148 0.72 -2.15 -2.19
N VAL A 149 0.85 -1.11 -2.99
CA VAL A 149 2.12 -0.75 -3.66
C VAL A 149 3.19 -0.36 -2.65
N ILE A 150 2.88 0.55 -1.71
CA ILE A 150 3.83 1.01 -0.69
C ILE A 150 4.34 -0.16 0.14
N MET A 151 3.44 -1.04 0.58
CA MET A 151 3.81 -2.21 1.37
C MET A 151 4.53 -3.27 0.54
N GLY A 152 4.19 -3.39 -0.75
CA GLY A 152 4.92 -4.24 -1.69
C GLY A 152 6.39 -3.81 -1.83
N ILE A 153 6.65 -2.52 -2.02
CA ILE A 153 8.02 -1.99 -2.07
C ILE A 153 8.72 -2.20 -0.71
N THR A 154 8.02 -1.96 0.39
CA THR A 154 8.54 -2.19 1.74
C THR A 154 8.92 -3.67 1.94
N GLY A 155 8.08 -4.60 1.50
CA GLY A 155 8.38 -6.03 1.49
C GLY A 155 9.64 -6.38 0.68
N MET A 156 9.78 -5.76 -0.50
CA MET A 156 11.00 -5.93 -1.31
C MET A 156 12.24 -5.38 -0.62
N VAL A 157 12.15 -4.24 0.08
CA VAL A 157 13.27 -3.67 0.88
C VAL A 157 13.64 -4.61 2.02
N LEU A 158 12.66 -5.12 2.77
CA LEU A 158 12.91 -6.04 3.87
C LEU A 158 13.57 -7.33 3.38
N ALA A 159 13.09 -7.91 2.27
CA ALA A 159 13.67 -9.11 1.70
C ALA A 159 15.09 -8.91 1.13
N ASP A 160 15.39 -7.71 0.63
CA ASP A 160 16.73 -7.36 0.14
C ASP A 160 17.75 -7.13 1.28
N LYS A 161 17.29 -6.63 2.43
CA LYS A 161 18.16 -6.18 3.53
C LYS A 161 18.27 -7.15 4.69
N ILE A 162 17.23 -7.91 4.96
CA ILE A 162 17.15 -8.76 6.14
C ILE A 162 17.20 -10.22 5.70
N GLU A 163 18.23 -10.93 6.18
CA GLU A 163 18.38 -12.35 5.92
C GLU A 163 17.59 -13.18 6.93
N GLY A 164 17.25 -14.41 6.54
CA GLY A 164 16.58 -15.36 7.41
C GLY A 164 15.13 -14.98 7.74
N ARG A 165 14.68 -15.42 8.93
CA ARG A 165 13.28 -15.25 9.38
C ARG A 165 12.96 -13.87 9.94
N GLY A 166 13.97 -13.06 10.27
CA GLY A 166 13.79 -11.72 10.83
C GLY A 166 12.96 -10.79 9.95
N LYS A 167 13.03 -10.92 8.62
CA LYS A 167 12.22 -10.14 7.67
C LYS A 167 10.71 -10.31 7.86
N TYR A 168 10.25 -11.50 8.24
CA TYR A 168 8.83 -11.76 8.48
C TYR A 168 8.37 -11.12 9.79
N VAL A 169 9.19 -11.20 10.85
CA VAL A 169 8.88 -10.57 12.14
C VAL A 169 8.77 -9.06 11.99
N ILE A 170 9.77 -8.45 11.36
CA ILE A 170 9.74 -7.00 11.10
C ILE A 170 8.59 -6.65 10.16
N GLY A 171 8.32 -7.47 9.15
CA GLY A 171 7.17 -7.30 8.26
C GLY A 171 5.84 -7.25 9.02
N VAL A 172 5.63 -8.15 9.98
CA VAL A 172 4.43 -8.15 10.83
C VAL A 172 4.33 -6.86 11.65
N VAL A 173 5.43 -6.42 12.26
CA VAL A 173 5.45 -5.16 13.02
C VAL A 173 5.10 -3.96 12.13
N VAL A 174 5.73 -3.86 10.95
CA VAL A 174 5.44 -2.78 9.99
C VAL A 174 3.97 -2.82 9.54
N MET A 175 3.42 -4.01 9.28
CA MET A 175 2.02 -4.20 8.90
C MET A 175 1.06 -3.74 10.01
N ILE A 176 1.35 -4.05 11.27
CA ILE A 176 0.56 -3.61 12.42
C ILE A 176 0.61 -2.09 12.54
N LEU A 177 1.78 -1.49 12.42
CA LEU A 177 1.95 -0.05 12.54
C LEU A 177 1.34 0.73 11.36
N SER A 178 1.28 0.13 10.16
CA SER A 178 0.77 0.79 8.95
C SER A 178 -0.71 0.54 8.68
N GLY A 179 -1.32 -0.39 9.40
CA GLY A 179 -2.69 -0.84 9.15
C GLY A 179 -3.74 -0.08 9.95
N PRO A 180 -4.92 0.16 9.37
CA PRO A 180 -6.00 0.85 10.07
C PRO A 180 -6.67 -0.01 11.16
N MET A 181 -6.78 -1.33 10.98
CA MET A 181 -7.47 -2.20 11.96
C MET A 181 -6.79 -2.26 13.32
N PRO A 182 -5.48 -2.51 13.44
CA PRO A 182 -4.81 -2.49 14.74
C PRO A 182 -4.93 -1.14 15.44
N GLN A 183 -4.91 -0.05 14.68
CA GLN A 183 -5.05 1.29 15.22
C GLN A 183 -6.47 1.58 15.71
N ASN A 184 -7.49 1.11 14.99
CA ASN A 184 -8.87 1.19 15.43
C ASN A 184 -9.09 0.37 16.72
N LEU A 185 -8.44 -0.80 16.85
CA LEU A 185 -8.48 -1.58 18.08
C LEU A 185 -7.82 -0.85 19.25
N ILE A 186 -6.65 -0.25 19.04
CA ILE A 186 -5.97 0.56 20.05
C ILE A 186 -6.83 1.75 20.46
N ALA A 187 -7.49 2.42 19.49
CA ALA A 187 -8.40 3.51 19.77
C ALA A 187 -9.62 3.08 20.59
N ALA A 188 -10.12 1.87 20.38
CA ALA A 188 -11.24 1.32 21.15
C ALA A 188 -10.83 0.90 22.58
N LEU A 189 -9.59 0.48 22.78
CA LEU A 189 -9.08 0.03 24.07
C LEU A 189 -8.48 1.16 24.91
N THR A 190 -8.03 2.23 24.28
CA THR A 190 -7.48 3.41 24.94
C THR A 190 -8.44 4.57 24.80
N ASP A 191 -8.58 5.36 25.86
CA ASP A 191 -9.30 6.63 25.72
C ASP A 191 -8.66 7.42 24.58
N THR A 192 -9.49 7.76 23.57
CA THR A 192 -9.05 8.48 22.37
C THR A 192 -8.47 9.87 22.68
N GLN A 193 -8.68 10.37 23.91
CA GLN A 193 -8.06 11.59 24.41
C GLN A 193 -6.58 11.39 24.78
N THR A 194 -6.14 10.13 24.98
CA THR A 194 -4.73 9.86 25.28
C THR A 194 -3.87 10.09 24.04
N GLY A 195 -2.71 10.71 24.23
CA GLY A 195 -1.75 10.97 23.16
C GLY A 195 -1.24 9.71 22.46
N LEU A 196 -1.41 8.53 23.06
CA LEU A 196 -0.94 7.24 22.52
C LEU A 196 -1.56 6.91 21.16
N PHE A 197 -2.88 7.10 21.02
CA PHE A 197 -3.57 6.88 19.74
C PHE A 197 -2.98 7.74 18.62
N LYS A 198 -2.73 9.01 18.88
CA LYS A 198 -2.12 9.95 17.93
C LYS A 198 -0.75 9.49 17.46
N TRP A 199 0.08 9.01 18.39
CA TRP A 199 1.43 8.52 18.10
C TRP A 199 1.43 7.21 17.29
N VAL A 200 0.53 6.30 17.57
CA VAL A 200 0.44 5.02 16.83
C VAL A 200 -0.14 5.21 15.45
N SER A 201 -1.02 6.22 15.27
CA SER A 201 -1.72 6.43 13.99
C SER A 201 -0.92 7.20 12.93
N PHE A 202 0.27 7.72 13.26
CA PHE A 202 1.05 8.56 12.32
C PHE A 202 1.54 7.82 11.06
N THR A 203 1.64 6.49 11.09
CA THR A 203 2.03 5.63 9.96
C THR A 203 0.85 5.00 9.24
N ASN A 204 -0.39 5.29 9.63
CA ASN A 204 -1.58 4.68 9.05
C ASN A 204 -1.72 4.97 7.54
N LEU A 205 -1.67 3.93 6.72
CA LEU A 205 -1.88 4.04 5.27
C LEU A 205 -3.35 4.01 4.86
N GLY A 206 -4.22 3.54 5.72
CA GLY A 206 -5.65 3.40 5.44
C GLY A 206 -6.47 4.65 5.77
N PRO A 207 -7.79 4.57 5.55
CA PRO A 207 -8.71 5.60 5.97
C PRO A 207 -8.67 5.71 7.49
N MET A 208 -8.76 6.92 7.99
CA MET A 208 -9.05 7.12 9.39
C MET A 208 -10.56 6.99 9.59
N ASN A 209 -10.97 5.95 10.26
CA ASN A 209 -12.31 5.85 10.80
C ASN A 209 -12.45 6.79 12.00
N THR A 210 -12.17 8.06 11.79
CA THR A 210 -12.69 9.06 12.69
C THR A 210 -14.18 9.04 12.45
N TYR A 211 -14.92 8.76 13.48
CA TYR A 211 -16.35 8.75 13.60
C TYR A 211 -17.06 10.01 13.03
N LYS A 212 -16.84 10.31 11.75
CA LYS A 212 -17.48 11.44 11.10
C LYS A 212 -18.63 10.96 10.24
N PRO A 213 -19.87 11.07 10.75
CA PRO A 213 -21.05 11.01 9.89
C PRO A 213 -20.99 12.00 8.72
N MET A 214 -20.16 13.04 8.80
CA MET A 214 -19.96 14.00 7.71
C MET A 214 -19.38 13.41 6.44
N HIS A 215 -18.46 12.43 6.50
CA HIS A 215 -17.98 11.76 5.28
C HIS A 215 -19.08 11.00 4.56
N LEU A 216 -20.07 10.49 5.31
CA LEU A 216 -21.21 9.77 4.78
C LEU A 216 -22.25 10.70 4.12
N LEU A 217 -22.32 11.95 4.53
CA LEU A 217 -23.27 12.94 4.01
C LEU A 217 -22.73 13.72 2.80
N PHE A 218 -21.39 13.90 2.69
CA PHE A 218 -20.74 14.72 1.68
C PHE A 218 -19.90 13.95 0.66
N GLY A 219 -20.02 12.61 0.63
CA GLY A 219 -19.25 11.76 -0.27
C GLY A 219 -17.89 11.36 0.29
N TYR A 220 -17.09 10.72 -0.57
CA TYR A 220 -15.77 10.15 -0.23
C TYR A 220 -14.64 11.19 -0.32
N SER A 221 -14.80 12.38 0.22
CA SER A 221 -13.77 13.40 0.11
C SER A 221 -12.45 12.90 0.70
N ILE A 222 -11.45 12.72 -0.16
CA ILE A 222 -10.11 12.30 0.25
C ILE A 222 -9.33 13.56 0.60
N PRO A 223 -8.83 13.69 1.84
CA PRO A 223 -8.03 14.84 2.23
C PRO A 223 -6.74 14.93 1.42
N MET A 224 -6.40 16.12 0.94
CA MET A 224 -5.16 16.34 0.18
C MET A 224 -3.91 15.98 0.99
N GLU A 225 -3.94 16.19 2.31
CA GLU A 225 -2.88 15.79 3.23
C GLU A 225 -2.64 14.27 3.19
N LYS A 226 -3.71 13.48 3.06
CA LYS A 226 -3.61 12.03 2.97
C LYS A 226 -2.99 11.58 1.65
N ILE A 227 -3.39 12.21 0.55
CA ILE A 227 -2.78 11.96 -0.77
C ILE A 227 -1.29 12.33 -0.73
N ALA A 228 -0.96 13.51 -0.20
CA ALA A 228 0.41 13.96 -0.06
C ALA A 228 1.24 12.98 0.81
N MET A 229 0.70 12.55 1.94
CA MET A 229 1.32 11.55 2.81
C MET A 229 1.65 10.26 2.06
N LEU A 230 0.69 9.70 1.33
CA LEU A 230 0.89 8.47 0.56
C LEU A 230 1.94 8.65 -0.54
N LEU A 231 1.95 9.79 -1.23
CA LEU A 231 2.96 10.12 -2.25
C LEU A 231 4.36 10.23 -1.64
N PHE A 232 4.51 10.97 -0.53
CA PHE A 232 5.80 11.08 0.16
C PHE A 232 6.28 9.72 0.69
N MET A 233 5.38 8.90 1.23
CA MET A 233 5.70 7.55 1.67
C MET A 233 6.17 6.68 0.49
N LEU A 234 5.46 6.70 -0.63
CA LEU A 234 5.81 5.99 -1.85
C LEU A 234 7.20 6.40 -2.38
N ILE A 235 7.45 7.71 -2.46
CA ILE A 235 8.75 8.25 -2.89
C ILE A 235 9.84 7.77 -1.93
N GLY A 236 9.62 7.89 -0.62
CA GLY A 236 10.58 7.51 0.40
C GLY A 236 10.99 6.04 0.33
N VAL A 237 10.02 5.12 0.30
CA VAL A 237 10.32 3.68 0.21
C VAL A 237 10.96 3.30 -1.13
N THR A 238 10.56 3.98 -2.22
CA THR A 238 11.17 3.79 -3.56
C THR A 238 12.63 4.23 -3.57
N MET A 239 12.96 5.38 -2.99
CA MET A 239 14.33 5.86 -2.87
C MET A 239 15.20 4.88 -2.07
N ILE A 240 14.70 4.38 -0.94
CA ILE A 240 15.38 3.36 -0.15
C ILE A 240 15.60 2.10 -0.99
N TYR A 241 14.58 1.62 -1.68
CA TYR A 241 14.64 0.42 -2.51
C TYR A 241 15.73 0.49 -3.59
N PHE A 242 15.76 1.56 -4.37
CA PHE A 242 16.78 1.73 -5.42
C PHE A 242 18.15 2.10 -4.84
N GLY A 243 18.20 2.87 -3.77
CA GLY A 243 19.43 3.21 -3.07
C GLY A 243 20.20 1.98 -2.59
N THR A 244 19.50 0.95 -2.17
CA THR A 244 20.12 -0.31 -1.73
C THR A 244 20.87 -1.05 -2.83
N GLY A 245 20.54 -0.82 -4.10
CA GLY A 245 21.21 -1.41 -5.26
C GLY A 245 22.46 -0.66 -5.77
N SER A 246 22.81 0.46 -5.15
CA SER A 246 24.01 1.21 -5.57
C SER A 246 25.30 0.54 -5.10
N VAL A 247 26.29 0.45 -5.99
CA VAL A 247 27.64 -0.05 -5.64
C VAL A 247 28.39 0.98 -4.77
N GLN A 248 28.15 2.27 -5.00
CA GLN A 248 28.83 3.34 -4.27
C GLN A 248 28.18 3.55 -2.89
N MET A 249 28.97 3.43 -1.83
CA MET A 249 28.53 3.57 -0.46
C MET A 249 27.89 4.95 -0.19
N SER A 250 28.46 6.02 -0.71
CA SER A 250 27.92 7.38 -0.59
C SER A 250 26.51 7.50 -1.15
N LYS A 251 26.24 6.92 -2.33
CA LYS A 251 24.92 6.94 -2.95
C LYS A 251 23.88 6.13 -2.15
N LYS A 252 24.29 5.04 -1.49
CA LYS A 252 23.42 4.28 -0.60
C LYS A 252 22.97 5.13 0.60
N TRP A 253 23.92 5.82 1.22
CA TRP A 253 23.64 6.69 2.35
C TRP A 253 22.76 7.86 1.96
N ILE A 254 23.05 8.54 0.86
CA ILE A 254 22.23 9.67 0.37
C ILE A 254 20.80 9.20 0.11
N ALA A 255 20.61 8.09 -0.61
CA ALA A 255 19.27 7.58 -0.90
C ALA A 255 18.54 7.11 0.36
N GLY A 256 19.25 6.49 1.31
CA GLY A 256 18.68 6.08 2.59
C GLY A 256 18.23 7.28 3.43
N VAL A 257 19.07 8.29 3.58
CA VAL A 257 18.75 9.51 4.32
C VAL A 257 17.62 10.30 3.64
N ALA A 258 17.72 10.51 2.33
CA ALA A 258 16.67 11.22 1.59
C ALA A 258 15.32 10.47 1.67
N GLY A 259 15.33 9.16 1.46
CA GLY A 259 14.13 8.34 1.62
C GLY A 259 13.55 8.40 3.02
N GLY A 260 14.41 8.36 4.05
CA GLY A 260 14.00 8.54 5.44
C GLY A 260 13.37 9.90 5.70
N ILE A 261 13.91 10.99 5.14
CA ILE A 261 13.33 12.33 5.24
C ILE A 261 11.93 12.35 4.64
N PHE A 262 11.72 11.78 3.44
CA PHE A 262 10.41 11.70 2.82
C PHE A 262 9.41 10.94 3.68
N ILE A 263 9.80 9.83 4.28
CA ILE A 263 8.95 9.06 5.20
C ILE A 263 8.62 9.89 6.45
N CYS A 264 9.59 10.59 7.03
CA CYS A 264 9.34 11.47 8.16
C CYS A 264 8.35 12.60 7.83
N VAL A 265 8.50 13.22 6.64
CA VAL A 265 7.54 14.25 6.17
C VAL A 265 6.16 13.64 6.01
N ALA A 266 6.03 12.45 5.42
CA ALA A 266 4.76 11.75 5.31
C ALA A 266 4.11 11.51 6.68
N CYS A 267 4.88 11.06 7.65
CA CYS A 267 4.41 10.84 9.02
C CYS A 267 3.94 12.13 9.69
N ILE A 268 4.66 13.24 9.50
CA ILE A 268 4.29 14.56 10.03
C ILE A 268 2.99 15.06 9.40
N LEU A 269 2.83 14.92 8.08
CA LEU A 269 1.59 15.30 7.38
C LEU A 269 0.40 14.51 7.91
N ASN A 270 0.55 13.19 8.08
CA ASN A 270 -0.50 12.36 8.64
C ASN A 270 -0.81 12.72 10.10
N PHE A 271 0.20 13.00 10.92
CA PHE A 271 0.02 13.44 12.30
C PHE A 271 -0.73 14.78 12.38
N ASN A 272 -0.36 15.76 11.57
CA ASN A 272 -1.04 17.05 11.51
C ASN A 272 -2.51 16.90 11.09
N TYR A 273 -2.77 16.07 10.10
CA TYR A 273 -4.13 15.73 9.69
C TYR A 273 -4.94 15.14 10.85
N ILE A 274 -4.36 14.15 11.57
CA ILE A 274 -4.99 13.51 12.71
C ILE A 274 -5.29 14.54 13.82
N VAL A 275 -4.31 15.34 14.21
CA VAL A 275 -4.45 16.32 15.29
C VAL A 275 -5.48 17.38 14.93
N GLY A 276 -5.45 17.90 13.69
CA GLY A 276 -6.39 18.92 13.24
C GLY A 276 -7.85 18.44 13.26
N HIS A 277 -8.10 17.22 12.80
CA HIS A 277 -9.45 16.65 12.79
C HIS A 277 -9.94 16.27 14.19
N TYR A 278 -9.04 15.82 15.07
CA TYR A 278 -9.38 15.45 16.44
C TYR A 278 -9.80 16.64 17.31
N SER A 279 -9.12 17.76 17.17
CA SER A 279 -9.47 18.99 17.89
C SER A 279 -10.83 19.55 17.45
N TYR A 280 -11.18 19.39 16.19
CA TYR A 280 -12.50 19.79 15.68
C TYR A 280 -13.64 18.93 16.22
N ASP A 281 -13.45 17.61 16.33
CA ASP A 281 -14.46 16.69 16.87
C ASP A 281 -14.72 16.91 18.37
N VAL A 282 -13.70 17.27 19.13
CA VAL A 282 -13.85 17.62 20.56
C VAL A 282 -14.65 18.91 20.71
N ALA A 283 -14.37 19.92 19.88
CA ALA A 283 -15.12 21.19 19.91
C ALA A 283 -16.60 21.03 19.55
N MET A 284 -16.92 20.14 18.59
CA MET A 284 -18.32 19.86 18.20
C MET A 284 -19.11 19.03 19.21
N ARG A 285 -18.43 18.25 20.08
CA ARG A 285 -19.09 17.49 21.14
C ARG A 285 -19.34 18.32 22.41
N MET A 286 -18.71 19.48 22.51
CA MET A 286 -18.90 20.42 23.62
C MET A 286 -19.97 21.48 23.35
N GLN A 287 -20.51 21.55 22.13
CA GLN A 287 -21.69 22.31 21.75
C GLN A 287 -22.94 21.44 21.74
#